data_afe5d6ace7418920eb892cbf080e5430
#
_entry.id   afe5d6ace7418920eb892cbf080e5430
#
_cell.length_a   1.000
_cell.length_b   1.000
_cell.length_c   1.000
_cell.angle_alpha   90.00
_cell.angle_beta   90.00
_cell.angle_gamma   90.00
#
_symmetry.space_group_name_H-M   'P 1'
#
loop_
_entity.id
_entity.type
_entity.pdbx_description
1 polymer ?
#
loop_
_entity_poly.entity_id
_entity_poly.type
_entity_poly.pdbx_seq_one_letter_code
_entity_poly.pdbx_strand_id
1 'polypeptide(L)'
;MSRRDSASALAHFAEAVALISQGRPGHIVDTLIAERGQKIVRHPLWPAMRPFLYTLLNYRKAIEFANAVANMPGFQAFEHLSSLLALDIRADRPERIPQKGGFLLVSNHPTGIADGIAVFDLLKGRRPDMMFFANRDAIRVNPRFVEMVIPVEWREEYKSKLKARETLQVTNRAIEEGKATVLFPSGRIAYWAEGRLNERPWKSSAVGFARKYGLPVLPVHMSARNSGLFYWFAKWSTELRDMTVFHELLNKKGDRFDFRIGNLIPADALDGDPMEVTRALERHTVHALAADSDAAFELSARAVVAG
;
A
#
# COMPACT_ATOMS: atom_id res chain seq x y z
N MET A 1 13.09 6.32 26.87
CA MET A 1 13.99 6.47 25.69
C MET A 1 13.83 7.89 25.13
N SER A 2 14.91 8.67 25.11
CA SER A 2 14.87 10.14 24.90
C SER A 2 14.53 10.51 23.44
N ARG A 3 13.89 11.67 23.22
CA ARG A 3 13.68 12.28 21.89
C ARG A 3 14.97 12.39 21.06
N ARG A 4 16.15 12.36 21.71
CA ARG A 4 17.48 12.37 21.06
C ARG A 4 17.80 11.05 20.36
N ASP A 5 17.35 9.89 20.90
CA ASP A 5 17.67 8.58 20.30
C ASP A 5 16.85 8.31 19.02
N SER A 6 15.64 8.86 18.94
CA SER A 6 14.80 8.77 17.75
C SER A 6 15.30 9.68 16.61
N ALA A 7 15.81 10.86 16.91
CA ALA A 7 16.41 11.77 15.93
C ALA A 7 17.72 11.18 15.36
N SER A 8 18.52 10.50 16.19
CA SER A 8 19.74 9.83 15.77
C SER A 8 19.45 8.62 14.86
N ALA A 9 18.45 7.80 15.17
CA ALA A 9 18.06 6.67 14.33
C ALA A 9 17.50 7.11 12.96
N LEU A 10 16.74 8.21 12.93
CA LEU A 10 16.26 8.84 11.70
C LEU A 10 17.41 9.43 10.87
N ALA A 11 18.39 10.07 11.53
CA ALA A 11 19.56 10.62 10.85
C ALA A 11 20.44 9.54 10.23
N HIS A 12 20.74 8.46 10.96
CA HIS A 12 21.50 7.32 10.42
C HIS A 12 20.76 6.59 9.27
N PHE A 13 19.44 6.54 9.33
CA PHE A 13 18.65 5.97 8.25
C PHE A 13 18.67 6.85 7.00
N ALA A 14 18.50 8.15 7.16
CA ALA A 14 18.60 9.13 6.06
C ALA A 14 20.01 9.11 5.42
N GLU A 15 21.06 8.97 6.22
CA GLU A 15 22.45 8.87 5.77
C GLU A 15 22.71 7.55 5.02
N ALA A 16 22.19 6.42 5.49
CA ALA A 16 22.27 5.13 4.81
C ALA A 16 21.52 5.14 3.46
N VAL A 17 20.36 5.81 3.39
CA VAL A 17 19.59 5.98 2.15
C VAL A 17 20.35 6.92 1.18
N ALA A 18 20.98 7.98 1.68
CA ALA A 18 21.80 8.89 0.87
C ALA A 18 23.04 8.19 0.29
N LEU A 19 23.73 7.34 1.07
CA LEU A 19 24.86 6.54 0.61
C LEU A 19 24.48 5.51 -0.47
N ILE A 20 23.30 4.90 -0.39
CA ILE A 20 22.82 3.97 -1.42
C ILE A 20 22.48 4.70 -2.73
N SER A 21 22.02 5.95 -2.65
CA SER A 21 21.72 6.77 -3.84
C SER A 21 22.95 7.39 -4.52
N GLN A 22 24.07 7.56 -3.81
CA GLN A 22 25.30 8.15 -4.36
C GLN A 22 26.06 7.25 -5.36
N GLY A 23 25.72 5.98 -5.49
CA GLY A 23 26.45 5.01 -6.34
C GLY A 23 26.07 4.95 -7.81
N ARG A 24 25.03 5.66 -8.29
CA ARG A 24 24.58 5.63 -9.68
C ARG A 24 24.22 7.03 -10.20
N PRO A 25 24.75 7.45 -11.37
CA PRO A 25 24.30 8.66 -12.02
C PRO A 25 22.88 8.46 -12.56
N GLY A 26 21.86 8.93 -11.83
CA GLY A 26 20.46 8.84 -12.26
C GLY A 26 19.51 9.29 -11.14
N HIS A 27 18.34 9.77 -11.55
CA HIS A 27 17.29 10.14 -10.63
C HIS A 27 16.74 8.90 -9.89
N ILE A 28 16.19 9.08 -8.66
CA ILE A 28 15.61 7.96 -7.88
C ILE A 28 14.56 7.16 -8.68
N VAL A 29 13.80 7.83 -9.53
CA VAL A 29 12.82 7.19 -10.43
C VAL A 29 13.50 6.21 -11.39
N ASP A 30 14.67 6.55 -11.97
CA ASP A 30 15.45 5.63 -12.83
C ASP A 30 15.87 4.40 -12.05
N THR A 31 16.36 4.59 -10.83
CA THR A 31 16.79 3.48 -9.97
C THR A 31 15.62 2.55 -9.66
N LEU A 32 14.46 3.11 -9.30
CA LEU A 32 13.28 2.32 -8.99
C LEU A 32 12.71 1.59 -10.21
N ILE A 33 12.74 2.20 -11.38
CA ILE A 33 12.35 1.54 -12.64
C ILE A 33 13.32 0.40 -12.96
N ALA A 34 14.64 0.63 -12.87
CA ALA A 34 15.66 -0.38 -13.17
C ALA A 34 15.59 -1.58 -12.21
N GLU A 35 15.30 -1.35 -10.94
CA GLU A 35 15.13 -2.42 -9.94
C GLU A 35 13.87 -3.27 -10.18
N ARG A 36 12.82 -2.69 -10.76
CA ARG A 36 11.59 -3.41 -11.12
C ARG A 36 11.68 -4.16 -12.45
N GLY A 37 12.48 -3.66 -13.36
CA GLY A 37 12.67 -4.21 -14.72
C GLY A 37 14.07 -4.73 -14.97
N GLN A 38 14.69 -5.47 -14.05
CA GLN A 38 16.10 -5.86 -14.12
C GLN A 38 16.49 -6.60 -15.40
N LYS A 39 15.65 -7.55 -15.85
CA LYS A 39 15.92 -8.31 -17.10
C LYS A 39 15.76 -7.42 -18.33
N ILE A 40 14.75 -6.54 -18.30
CA ILE A 40 14.46 -5.60 -19.41
C ILE A 40 15.60 -4.59 -19.55
N VAL A 41 16.05 -4.00 -18.45
CA VAL A 41 17.12 -2.98 -18.43
C VAL A 41 18.49 -3.56 -18.82
N ARG A 42 18.70 -4.86 -18.57
CA ARG A 42 19.92 -5.58 -19.00
C ARG A 42 19.87 -6.06 -20.45
N HIS A 43 18.71 -5.98 -21.09
CA HIS A 43 18.57 -6.44 -22.48
C HIS A 43 19.37 -5.54 -23.45
N PRO A 44 20.10 -6.08 -24.45
CA PRO A 44 20.90 -5.27 -25.38
C PRO A 44 20.14 -4.18 -26.14
N LEU A 45 18.83 -4.39 -26.37
CA LEU A 45 17.95 -3.41 -27.03
C LEU A 45 17.43 -2.33 -26.08
N TRP A 46 17.75 -2.38 -24.80
CA TRP A 46 17.26 -1.40 -23.82
C TRP A 46 17.53 0.06 -24.21
N PRO A 47 18.72 0.45 -24.69
CA PRO A 47 18.97 1.84 -25.08
C PRO A 47 18.03 2.35 -26.17
N ALA A 48 17.60 1.50 -27.08
CA ALA A 48 16.63 1.84 -28.14
C ALA A 48 15.18 1.84 -27.63
N MET A 49 14.83 0.94 -26.72
CA MET A 49 13.48 0.82 -26.16
C MET A 49 13.18 1.87 -25.08
N ARG A 50 14.20 2.29 -24.34
CA ARG A 50 14.07 3.20 -23.18
C ARG A 50 13.34 4.50 -23.52
N PRO A 51 13.67 5.27 -24.56
CA PRO A 51 13.00 6.53 -24.87
C PRO A 51 11.49 6.33 -25.11
N PHE A 52 11.13 5.28 -25.83
CA PHE A 52 9.74 4.93 -26.11
C PHE A 52 8.98 4.58 -24.83
N LEU A 53 9.52 3.67 -24.02
CA LEU A 53 8.92 3.27 -22.75
C LEU A 53 8.80 4.46 -21.79
N TYR A 54 9.80 5.30 -21.68
CA TYR A 54 9.77 6.47 -20.80
C TYR A 54 8.71 7.49 -21.23
N THR A 55 8.50 7.66 -22.53
CA THR A 55 7.42 8.49 -23.05
C THR A 55 6.05 7.89 -22.71
N LEU A 56 5.86 6.59 -22.97
CA LEU A 56 4.62 5.88 -22.69
C LEU A 56 4.26 5.90 -21.18
N LEU A 57 5.28 5.80 -20.32
CA LEU A 57 5.11 5.74 -18.86
C LEU A 57 5.08 7.12 -18.18
N ASN A 58 5.01 8.22 -18.94
CA ASN A 58 5.00 9.58 -18.40
C ASN A 58 6.20 9.88 -17.47
N TYR A 59 7.38 9.37 -17.80
CA TYR A 59 8.59 9.45 -16.99
C TYR A 59 8.92 10.87 -16.50
N ARG A 60 8.75 11.90 -17.34
CA ARG A 60 8.98 13.30 -16.93
C ARG A 60 8.09 13.71 -15.76
N LYS A 61 6.80 13.38 -15.85
CA LYS A 61 5.85 13.67 -14.76
C LYS A 61 6.21 12.90 -13.48
N ALA A 62 6.73 11.67 -13.61
CA ALA A 62 7.19 10.90 -12.45
C ALA A 62 8.39 11.57 -11.76
N ILE A 63 9.33 12.13 -12.53
CA ILE A 63 10.46 12.92 -11.97
C ILE A 63 9.96 14.19 -11.30
N GLU A 64 9.16 14.99 -12.00
CA GLU A 64 8.59 16.24 -11.46
C GLU A 64 7.88 15.99 -10.13
N PHE A 65 7.07 14.94 -10.11
CA PHE A 65 6.38 14.48 -8.92
C PHE A 65 7.35 14.08 -7.79
N ALA A 66 8.32 13.20 -8.05
CA ALA A 66 9.28 12.76 -7.06
C ALA A 66 10.08 13.93 -6.47
N ASN A 67 10.47 14.90 -7.32
CA ASN A 67 11.16 16.12 -6.89
C ASN A 67 10.26 17.03 -6.02
N ALA A 68 8.98 17.16 -6.40
CA ALA A 68 8.05 17.98 -5.65
C ALA A 68 7.87 17.48 -4.21
N VAL A 69 7.81 16.15 -4.01
CA VAL A 69 7.58 15.58 -2.68
C VAL A 69 8.86 15.30 -1.89
N ALA A 70 10.04 15.32 -2.50
CA ALA A 70 11.30 14.79 -1.94
C ALA A 70 11.66 15.29 -0.53
N ASN A 71 11.28 16.53 -0.20
CA ASN A 71 11.61 17.19 1.08
C ASN A 71 10.37 17.60 1.89
N MET A 72 9.17 17.27 1.42
CA MET A 72 7.93 17.62 2.13
C MET A 72 7.77 16.79 3.41
N PRO A 73 7.21 17.36 4.50
CA PRO A 73 6.68 16.57 5.61
C PRO A 73 5.76 15.45 5.12
N GLY A 74 5.80 14.28 5.76
CA GLY A 74 5.08 13.10 5.29
C GLY A 74 3.60 13.36 4.99
N PHE A 75 2.88 13.97 5.94
CA PHE A 75 1.46 14.30 5.75
C PHE A 75 1.24 15.29 4.58
N GLN A 76 2.04 16.34 4.48
CA GLN A 76 1.95 17.31 3.38
C GLN A 76 2.23 16.70 2.01
N ALA A 77 3.16 15.73 1.94
CA ALA A 77 3.43 15.01 0.70
C ALA A 77 2.23 14.16 0.29
N PHE A 78 1.52 13.51 1.23
CA PHE A 78 0.27 12.82 0.94
C PHE A 78 -0.85 13.80 0.53
N GLU A 79 -0.97 14.96 1.17
CA GLU A 79 -1.90 16.01 0.76
C GLU A 79 -1.60 16.56 -0.64
N HIS A 80 -0.32 16.75 -0.96
CA HIS A 80 0.09 17.16 -2.31
C HIS A 80 -0.32 16.12 -3.35
N LEU A 81 -0.11 14.83 -3.07
CA LEU A 81 -0.57 13.71 -3.91
C LEU A 81 -2.09 13.68 -4.07
N SER A 82 -2.80 13.79 -2.96
CA SER A 82 -4.26 13.87 -2.93
C SER A 82 -4.76 14.99 -3.83
N SER A 83 -4.18 16.19 -3.71
CA SER A 83 -4.53 17.34 -4.53
C SER A 83 -4.18 17.15 -6.01
N LEU A 84 -3.05 16.53 -6.32
CA LEU A 84 -2.61 16.25 -7.69
C LEU A 84 -3.55 15.24 -8.38
N LEU A 85 -3.93 14.19 -7.67
CA LEU A 85 -4.80 13.15 -8.20
C LEU A 85 -6.27 13.56 -8.19
N ALA A 86 -6.69 14.38 -7.23
CA ALA A 86 -8.08 14.86 -7.07
C ALA A 86 -9.08 13.70 -7.27
N LEU A 87 -8.89 12.60 -6.55
CA LEU A 87 -9.72 11.40 -6.68
C LEU A 87 -11.17 11.68 -6.26
N ASP A 88 -12.15 11.10 -6.97
CA ASP A 88 -13.56 11.10 -6.56
C ASP A 88 -13.78 9.97 -5.54
N ILE A 89 -13.67 10.30 -4.25
CA ILE A 89 -13.83 9.35 -3.15
C ILE A 89 -15.31 9.23 -2.78
N ARG A 90 -15.86 8.03 -2.90
CA ARG A 90 -17.20 7.68 -2.47
C ARG A 90 -17.11 6.63 -1.37
N ALA A 91 -17.75 6.88 -0.24
CA ALA A 91 -17.72 5.98 0.90
C ALA A 91 -19.12 5.64 1.39
N ASP A 92 -19.41 4.35 1.47
CA ASP A 92 -20.59 3.81 2.14
C ASP A 92 -20.21 3.44 3.57
N ARG A 93 -21.01 3.86 4.55
CA ARG A 93 -20.80 3.69 6.00
C ARG A 93 -19.52 4.38 6.56
N PRO A 94 -19.17 5.61 6.17
CA PRO A 94 -17.96 6.29 6.66
C PRO A 94 -17.99 6.51 8.19
N GLU A 95 -19.16 6.53 8.82
CA GLU A 95 -19.34 6.66 10.26
C GLU A 95 -18.71 5.50 11.06
N ARG A 96 -18.48 4.34 10.44
CA ARG A 96 -17.84 3.17 11.07
C ARG A 96 -16.35 3.33 11.31
N ILE A 97 -15.71 4.35 10.70
CA ILE A 97 -14.30 4.65 10.96
C ILE A 97 -14.15 5.16 12.39
N PRO A 98 -13.40 4.46 13.28
CA PRO A 98 -13.21 4.87 14.65
C PRO A 98 -12.54 6.25 14.75
N GLN A 99 -13.11 7.17 15.48
CA GLN A 99 -12.54 8.51 15.66
C GLN A 99 -11.36 8.54 16.63
N LYS A 100 -11.27 7.56 17.55
CA LYS A 100 -10.25 7.45 18.59
C LYS A 100 -9.83 6.00 18.77
N GLY A 101 -8.65 5.81 19.38
CA GLY A 101 -8.08 4.49 19.65
C GLY A 101 -7.42 3.85 18.42
N GLY A 102 -6.52 2.92 18.66
CA GLY A 102 -5.83 2.17 17.61
C GLY A 102 -6.76 1.18 16.93
N PHE A 103 -6.64 1.03 15.62
CA PHE A 103 -7.28 -0.03 14.86
C PHE A 103 -6.45 -0.36 13.61
N LEU A 104 -6.68 -1.53 13.06
CA LEU A 104 -6.07 -1.96 11.81
C LEU A 104 -7.12 -1.91 10.69
N LEU A 105 -6.99 -0.98 9.75
CA LEU A 105 -7.74 -0.99 8.50
C LEU A 105 -7.11 -2.01 7.56
N VAL A 106 -7.90 -2.96 7.07
CA VAL A 106 -7.50 -3.91 6.04
C VAL A 106 -8.33 -3.71 4.78
N SER A 107 -7.68 -3.72 3.62
CA SER A 107 -8.37 -3.55 2.34
C SER A 107 -7.75 -4.43 1.26
N ASN A 108 -8.53 -4.75 0.22
CA ASN A 108 -8.00 -5.23 -1.05
C ASN A 108 -7.11 -4.18 -1.71
N HIS A 109 -6.31 -4.59 -2.70
CA HIS A 109 -5.25 -3.75 -3.28
C HIS A 109 -5.37 -3.66 -4.82
N PRO A 110 -6.42 -2.98 -5.33
CA PRO A 110 -6.75 -3.02 -6.76
C PRO A 110 -5.78 -2.26 -7.65
N THR A 111 -5.19 -1.13 -7.20
CA THR A 111 -4.42 -0.24 -8.09
C THR A 111 -2.98 0.00 -7.67
N GLY A 112 -2.62 -0.25 -6.43
CA GLY A 112 -1.26 -0.06 -5.92
C GLY A 112 -1.08 1.27 -5.18
N ILE A 113 -0.15 2.14 -5.60
CA ILE A 113 0.16 3.37 -4.83
C ILE A 113 -1.08 4.26 -4.67
N ALA A 114 -1.94 4.33 -5.69
CA ALA A 114 -3.14 5.15 -5.64
C ALA A 114 -4.13 4.71 -4.55
N ASP A 115 -4.16 3.41 -4.20
CA ASP A 115 -5.00 2.91 -3.10
C ASP A 115 -4.60 3.53 -1.76
N GLY A 116 -3.28 3.72 -1.54
CA GLY A 116 -2.79 4.41 -0.35
C GLY A 116 -3.26 5.86 -0.28
N ILE A 117 -3.29 6.57 -1.41
CA ILE A 117 -3.77 7.96 -1.48
C ILE A 117 -5.29 8.01 -1.33
N ALA A 118 -6.02 7.07 -1.90
CA ALA A 118 -7.47 6.99 -1.74
C ALA A 118 -7.86 6.72 -0.28
N VAL A 119 -7.16 5.82 0.42
CA VAL A 119 -7.37 5.59 1.86
C VAL A 119 -6.93 6.80 2.69
N PHE A 120 -5.87 7.51 2.30
CA PHE A 120 -5.50 8.77 2.94
C PHE A 120 -6.66 9.80 2.84
N ASP A 121 -7.24 9.97 1.66
CA ASP A 121 -8.37 10.87 1.45
C ASP A 121 -9.61 10.45 2.26
N LEU A 122 -9.86 9.16 2.37
CA LEU A 122 -10.93 8.61 3.19
C LEU A 122 -10.75 8.92 4.69
N LEU A 123 -9.50 8.87 5.16
CA LEU A 123 -9.19 8.96 6.61
C LEU A 123 -8.81 10.37 7.08
N LYS A 124 -8.19 11.22 6.25
CA LYS A 124 -7.52 12.46 6.67
C LYS A 124 -8.38 13.42 7.51
N GLY A 125 -9.69 13.45 7.26
CA GLY A 125 -10.63 14.30 8.01
C GLY A 125 -11.04 13.75 9.38
N ARG A 126 -10.84 12.45 9.64
CA ARG A 126 -11.25 11.78 10.90
C ARG A 126 -10.05 11.25 11.69
N ARG A 127 -9.03 10.74 11.00
CA ARG A 127 -7.85 10.06 11.57
C ARG A 127 -6.57 10.53 10.86
N PRO A 128 -6.17 11.81 11.07
CA PRO A 128 -4.93 12.32 10.48
C PRO A 128 -3.67 11.63 11.03
N ASP A 129 -3.80 10.89 12.12
CA ASP A 129 -2.76 10.11 12.79
C ASP A 129 -2.50 8.73 12.13
N MET A 130 -3.00 8.50 10.92
CA MET A 130 -2.84 7.24 10.21
C MET A 130 -1.40 6.91 9.82
N MET A 131 -1.07 5.60 9.75
CA MET A 131 0.18 5.08 9.20
C MET A 131 -0.06 3.91 8.25
N PHE A 132 0.68 3.85 7.16
CA PHE A 132 0.53 2.86 6.10
C PHE A 132 1.66 1.83 6.12
N PHE A 133 1.34 0.55 6.13
CA PHE A 133 2.30 -0.47 5.75
C PHE A 133 2.57 -0.36 4.25
N ALA A 134 3.74 0.11 3.88
CA ALA A 134 4.09 0.33 2.48
C ALA A 134 5.50 -0.11 2.14
N ASN A 135 5.77 -0.26 0.84
CA ASN A 135 7.09 -0.59 0.34
C ASN A 135 8.12 0.45 0.82
N ARG A 136 9.24 -0.03 1.33
CA ARG A 136 10.40 0.76 1.73
C ARG A 136 10.89 1.74 0.64
N ASP A 137 10.61 1.46 -0.62
CA ASP A 137 10.93 2.37 -1.72
C ASP A 137 10.29 3.77 -1.57
N ALA A 138 9.16 3.89 -0.89
CA ALA A 138 8.55 5.18 -0.60
C ALA A 138 9.49 6.11 0.18
N ILE A 139 10.20 5.58 1.18
CA ILE A 139 11.15 6.33 1.99
C ILE A 139 12.40 6.76 1.18
N ARG A 140 12.72 6.02 0.12
CA ARG A 140 13.81 6.38 -0.82
C ARG A 140 13.43 7.58 -1.70
N VAL A 141 12.14 7.77 -1.98
CA VAL A 141 11.64 8.94 -2.71
C VAL A 141 11.58 10.17 -1.80
N ASN A 142 11.11 9.99 -0.58
CA ASN A 142 11.07 11.02 0.43
C ASN A 142 11.37 10.42 1.82
N PRO A 143 12.53 10.72 2.44
CA PRO A 143 12.89 10.20 3.76
C PRO A 143 11.88 10.54 4.86
N ARG A 144 11.14 11.63 4.74
CA ARG A 144 10.11 12.03 5.70
C ARG A 144 8.82 11.21 5.61
N PHE A 145 8.70 10.33 4.64
CA PHE A 145 7.60 9.35 4.64
C PHE A 145 7.65 8.39 5.82
N VAL A 146 8.75 8.30 6.58
CA VAL A 146 8.79 7.59 7.87
C VAL A 146 7.77 8.12 8.89
N GLU A 147 7.25 9.34 8.71
CA GLU A 147 6.22 9.96 9.53
C GLU A 147 4.82 9.31 9.29
N MET A 148 4.61 8.72 8.12
CA MET A 148 3.33 8.18 7.65
C MET A 148 3.41 6.70 7.22
N VAL A 149 4.63 6.14 7.09
CA VAL A 149 4.85 4.82 6.51
C VAL A 149 5.56 3.90 7.51
N ILE A 150 5.00 2.72 7.69
CA ILE A 150 5.66 1.57 8.32
C ILE A 150 6.35 0.80 7.19
N PRO A 151 7.69 0.84 7.10
CA PRO A 151 8.41 0.32 5.94
C PRO A 151 8.43 -1.21 5.90
N VAL A 152 8.01 -1.78 4.77
CA VAL A 152 8.05 -3.23 4.53
C VAL A 152 8.99 -3.53 3.35
N GLU A 153 9.89 -4.52 3.49
CA GLU A 153 10.66 -5.04 2.37
C GLU A 153 9.88 -6.19 1.72
N TRP A 154 9.49 -6.00 0.46
CA TRP A 154 8.71 -6.98 -0.28
C TRP A 154 9.58 -7.95 -1.09
N ARG A 155 10.82 -7.56 -1.43
CA ARG A 155 11.77 -8.38 -2.20
C ARG A 155 12.44 -9.38 -1.29
N GLU A 156 12.31 -10.67 -1.58
CA GLU A 156 12.83 -11.75 -0.72
C GLU A 156 14.35 -11.63 -0.54
N GLU A 157 15.07 -11.32 -1.60
CA GLU A 157 16.54 -11.18 -1.62
C GLU A 157 17.06 -10.02 -0.77
N TYR A 158 16.21 -9.04 -0.45
CA TYR A 158 16.57 -7.88 0.38
C TYR A 158 15.99 -7.94 1.79
N LYS A 159 15.24 -9.00 2.12
CA LYS A 159 14.75 -9.23 3.49
C LYS A 159 15.92 -9.52 4.42
N SER A 160 15.90 -8.90 5.59
CA SER A 160 16.88 -9.15 6.64
C SER A 160 16.22 -9.06 8.01
N LYS A 161 16.84 -9.71 9.02
CA LYS A 161 16.38 -9.62 10.41
C LYS A 161 16.37 -8.19 10.93
N LEU A 162 17.33 -7.36 10.49
CA LEU A 162 17.39 -5.93 10.85
C LEU A 162 16.17 -5.16 10.33
N LYS A 163 15.84 -5.31 9.04
CA LYS A 163 14.67 -4.67 8.43
C LYS A 163 13.36 -5.13 9.05
N ALA A 164 13.24 -6.43 9.34
CA ALA A 164 12.07 -6.96 10.03
C ALA A 164 11.92 -6.38 11.45
N ARG A 165 13.03 -6.26 12.19
CA ARG A 165 13.04 -5.62 13.53
C ARG A 165 12.64 -4.15 13.46
N GLU A 166 13.16 -3.41 12.49
CA GLU A 166 12.80 -2.00 12.26
C GLU A 166 11.30 -1.85 11.97
N THR A 167 10.75 -2.66 11.04
CA THR A 167 9.31 -2.69 10.76
C THR A 167 8.50 -2.92 12.03
N LEU A 168 8.90 -3.91 12.86
CA LEU A 168 8.22 -4.19 14.12
C LEU A 168 8.33 -3.05 15.13
N GLN A 169 9.48 -2.38 15.23
CA GLN A 169 9.66 -1.23 16.13
C GLN A 169 8.74 -0.06 15.76
N VAL A 170 8.66 0.27 14.46
CA VAL A 170 7.77 1.33 13.97
C VAL A 170 6.30 0.93 14.19
N THR A 171 5.95 -0.34 13.94
CA THR A 171 4.60 -0.86 14.18
C THR A 171 4.21 -0.76 15.65
N ASN A 172 5.07 -1.23 16.57
CA ASN A 172 4.82 -1.17 18.00
C ASN A 172 4.53 0.26 18.45
N ARG A 173 5.38 1.21 18.02
CA ARG A 173 5.21 2.62 18.36
C ARG A 173 3.90 3.19 17.83
N ALA A 174 3.53 2.90 16.58
CA ALA A 174 2.29 3.38 16.00
C ALA A 174 1.06 2.87 16.78
N ILE A 175 1.12 1.62 17.25
CA ILE A 175 0.05 1.00 18.03
C ILE A 175 0.00 1.58 19.46
N GLU A 176 1.15 1.74 20.13
CA GLU A 176 1.24 2.35 21.45
C GLU A 176 0.73 3.80 21.46
N GLU A 177 0.94 4.53 20.35
CA GLU A 177 0.40 5.88 20.14
C GLU A 177 -1.10 5.87 19.76
N GLY A 178 -1.74 4.73 19.64
CA GLY A 178 -3.17 4.59 19.31
C GLY A 178 -3.52 5.03 17.88
N LYS A 179 -2.56 4.95 16.95
CA LYS A 179 -2.75 5.36 15.55
C LYS A 179 -3.66 4.41 14.77
N ALA A 180 -4.29 4.93 13.73
CA ALA A 180 -4.91 4.12 12.69
C ALA A 180 -3.81 3.52 11.81
N THR A 181 -3.73 2.20 11.73
CA THR A 181 -2.77 1.52 10.84
C THR A 181 -3.48 0.94 9.63
N VAL A 182 -2.91 1.11 8.44
CA VAL A 182 -3.51 0.69 7.16
C VAL A 182 -2.65 -0.40 6.54
N LEU A 183 -3.25 -1.53 6.23
CA LEU A 183 -2.57 -2.68 5.64
C LEU A 183 -3.36 -3.23 4.45
N PHE A 184 -2.64 -3.51 3.37
CA PHE A 184 -3.11 -4.30 2.23
C PHE A 184 -2.52 -5.71 2.35
N PRO A 185 -3.27 -6.69 2.92
CA PRO A 185 -2.67 -7.94 3.40
C PRO A 185 -2.12 -8.85 2.31
N SER A 186 -2.58 -8.73 1.07
CA SER A 186 -1.98 -9.42 -0.09
C SER A 186 -0.53 -8.99 -0.34
N GLY A 187 -0.21 -7.73 0.00
CA GLY A 187 1.09 -7.11 -0.28
C GLY A 187 1.42 -7.00 -1.77
N ARG A 188 0.44 -7.21 -2.64
CA ARG A 188 0.58 -7.15 -4.10
C ARG A 188 -0.68 -6.60 -4.75
N ILE A 189 -0.51 -5.88 -5.85
CA ILE A 189 -1.62 -5.35 -6.65
C ILE A 189 -2.44 -6.51 -7.24
N ALA A 190 -3.76 -6.35 -7.25
CA ALA A 190 -4.71 -7.27 -7.86
C ALA A 190 -4.40 -7.50 -9.35
N TYR A 191 -4.84 -8.62 -9.88
CA TYR A 191 -4.56 -9.04 -11.26
C TYR A 191 -5.85 -9.37 -12.02
N TRP A 192 -5.79 -9.27 -13.34
CA TRP A 192 -6.91 -9.58 -14.21
C TRP A 192 -6.85 -11.03 -14.68
N ALA A 193 -7.86 -11.82 -14.36
CA ALA A 193 -8.04 -13.19 -14.85
C ALA A 193 -9.53 -13.52 -14.95
N GLU A 194 -9.89 -14.39 -15.85
CA GLU A 194 -11.28 -14.88 -16.03
C GLU A 194 -12.32 -13.74 -16.19
N GLY A 195 -11.93 -12.68 -16.90
CA GLY A 195 -12.82 -11.55 -17.15
C GLY A 195 -13.09 -10.63 -15.96
N ARG A 196 -12.38 -10.81 -14.84
CA ARG A 196 -12.55 -10.03 -13.60
C ARG A 196 -11.23 -9.68 -12.92
N LEU A 197 -11.30 -8.72 -12.03
CA LEU A 197 -10.20 -8.36 -11.13
C LEU A 197 -10.19 -9.35 -9.96
N ASN A 198 -9.02 -9.96 -9.72
CA ASN A 198 -8.82 -10.92 -8.65
C ASN A 198 -7.79 -10.38 -7.66
N GLU A 199 -8.08 -10.52 -6.37
CA GLU A 199 -7.14 -10.22 -5.30
C GLU A 199 -6.08 -11.33 -5.20
N ARG A 200 -4.88 -10.99 -4.74
CA ARG A 200 -3.86 -11.98 -4.39
C ARG A 200 -4.15 -12.55 -3.00
N PRO A 201 -3.81 -13.82 -2.74
CA PRO A 201 -4.04 -14.42 -1.42
C PRO A 201 -3.43 -13.58 -0.30
N TRP A 202 -4.20 -13.35 0.73
CA TRP A 202 -3.78 -12.57 1.88
C TRP A 202 -2.78 -13.30 2.75
N LYS A 203 -1.86 -12.56 3.36
CA LYS A 203 -0.91 -13.06 4.35
C LYS A 203 -1.51 -12.90 5.74
N SER A 204 -1.17 -13.81 6.65
CA SER A 204 -1.68 -13.83 8.03
C SER A 204 -1.18 -12.67 8.91
N SER A 205 -0.38 -11.75 8.38
CA SER A 205 0.17 -10.62 9.13
C SER A 205 -0.92 -9.73 9.75
N ALA A 206 -2.03 -9.49 9.05
CA ALA A 206 -3.15 -8.71 9.57
C ALA A 206 -3.75 -9.34 10.83
N VAL A 207 -4.07 -10.63 10.76
CA VAL A 207 -4.60 -11.40 11.90
C VAL A 207 -3.57 -11.48 13.03
N GLY A 208 -2.29 -11.70 12.68
CA GLY A 208 -1.19 -11.72 13.64
C GLY A 208 -1.03 -10.39 14.40
N PHE A 209 -1.11 -9.26 13.72
CA PHE A 209 -1.06 -7.95 14.37
C PHE A 209 -2.29 -7.70 15.23
N ALA A 210 -3.49 -7.96 14.71
CA ALA A 210 -4.74 -7.77 15.45
C ALA A 210 -4.73 -8.53 16.78
N ARG A 211 -4.37 -9.81 16.76
CA ARG A 211 -4.29 -10.66 17.96
C ARG A 211 -3.20 -10.22 18.92
N LYS A 212 -1.98 -10.02 18.41
CA LYS A 212 -0.82 -9.68 19.24
C LYS A 212 -1.03 -8.41 20.05
N TYR A 213 -1.72 -7.44 19.49
CA TYR A 213 -1.87 -6.11 20.09
C TYR A 213 -3.30 -5.81 20.55
N GLY A 214 -4.23 -6.77 20.45
CA GLY A 214 -5.63 -6.56 20.81
C GLY A 214 -6.32 -5.50 19.94
N LEU A 215 -5.87 -5.29 18.69
CA LEU A 215 -6.40 -4.27 17.81
C LEU A 215 -7.67 -4.75 17.10
N PRO A 216 -8.75 -3.98 17.14
CA PRO A 216 -9.88 -4.25 16.27
C PRO A 216 -9.51 -4.02 14.81
N VAL A 217 -10.11 -4.80 13.92
CA VAL A 217 -9.90 -4.73 12.47
C VAL A 217 -11.08 -4.06 11.80
N LEU A 218 -10.83 -3.03 11.00
CA LEU A 218 -11.82 -2.39 10.13
C LEU A 218 -11.65 -2.93 8.71
N PRO A 219 -12.50 -3.83 8.23
CA PRO A 219 -12.45 -4.32 6.87
C PRO A 219 -13.08 -3.28 5.93
N VAL A 220 -12.39 -2.97 4.84
CA VAL A 220 -12.81 -1.98 3.86
C VAL A 220 -12.64 -2.56 2.45
N HIS A 221 -13.72 -2.66 1.71
CA HIS A 221 -13.65 -3.00 0.29
C HIS A 221 -13.45 -1.74 -0.54
N MET A 222 -12.54 -1.79 -1.50
CA MET A 222 -12.25 -0.72 -2.44
C MET A 222 -12.50 -1.17 -3.87
N SER A 223 -13.35 -0.46 -4.61
CA SER A 223 -13.60 -0.67 -6.02
C SER A 223 -12.83 0.35 -6.85
N ALA A 224 -11.79 -0.10 -7.53
CA ALA A 224 -10.98 0.67 -8.46
C ALA A 224 -10.24 -0.30 -9.40
N ARG A 225 -9.59 0.20 -10.45
CA ARG A 225 -8.78 -0.64 -11.35
C ARG A 225 -7.67 0.15 -12.02
N ASN A 226 -6.65 -0.55 -12.46
CA ASN A 226 -5.58 -0.01 -13.27
C ASN A 226 -5.98 0.13 -14.75
N SER A 227 -5.11 0.77 -15.53
CA SER A 227 -5.31 0.94 -16.96
C SER A 227 -5.25 -0.40 -17.72
N GLY A 228 -5.80 -0.42 -18.94
CA GLY A 228 -5.64 -1.55 -19.86
C GLY A 228 -4.18 -1.87 -20.15
N LEU A 229 -3.30 -0.86 -20.17
CA LEU A 229 -1.86 -1.01 -20.38
C LEU A 229 -1.20 -1.85 -19.28
N PHE A 230 -1.55 -1.59 -18.00
CA PHE A 230 -1.06 -2.38 -16.86
C PHE A 230 -1.38 -3.86 -17.02
N TYR A 231 -2.64 -4.18 -17.32
CA TYR A 231 -3.06 -5.58 -17.49
C TYR A 231 -2.53 -6.21 -18.76
N TRP A 232 -2.35 -5.45 -19.82
CA TRP A 232 -1.75 -5.92 -21.06
C TRP A 232 -0.27 -6.29 -20.84
N PHE A 233 0.51 -5.42 -20.19
CA PHE A 233 1.89 -5.74 -19.84
C PHE A 233 2.00 -6.95 -18.89
N ALA A 234 1.06 -7.10 -17.96
CA ALA A 234 1.03 -8.24 -17.04
C ALA A 234 0.90 -9.60 -17.75
N LYS A 235 0.33 -9.64 -18.95
CA LYS A 235 0.25 -10.87 -19.76
C LYS A 235 1.61 -11.31 -20.32
N TRP A 236 2.51 -10.37 -20.57
CA TRP A 236 3.79 -10.63 -21.21
C TRP A 236 4.95 -10.65 -20.22
N SER A 237 4.95 -9.75 -19.26
CA SER A 237 6.04 -9.62 -18.31
C SER A 237 5.59 -8.90 -17.03
N THR A 238 5.84 -9.55 -15.89
CA THR A 238 5.64 -8.91 -14.58
C THR A 238 6.55 -7.70 -14.39
N GLU A 239 7.76 -7.72 -14.97
CA GLU A 239 8.68 -6.57 -14.90
C GLU A 239 8.13 -5.36 -15.67
N LEU A 240 7.62 -5.55 -16.90
CA LEU A 240 6.96 -4.47 -17.65
C LEU A 240 5.80 -3.88 -16.88
N ARG A 241 4.96 -4.73 -16.30
CA ARG A 241 3.87 -4.30 -15.43
C ARG A 241 4.38 -3.48 -14.24
N ASP A 242 5.40 -3.96 -13.55
CA ASP A 242 5.91 -3.31 -12.34
C ASP A 242 6.63 -1.98 -12.64
N MET A 243 7.15 -1.81 -13.86
CA MET A 243 7.69 -0.52 -14.33
C MET A 243 6.59 0.53 -14.52
N THR A 244 5.32 0.14 -14.70
CA THR A 244 4.20 1.08 -14.89
C THR A 244 3.71 1.75 -13.61
N VAL A 245 4.21 1.39 -12.43
CA VAL A 245 3.64 1.80 -11.12
C VAL A 245 3.48 3.32 -10.97
N PHE A 246 4.45 4.11 -11.43
CA PHE A 246 4.34 5.58 -11.42
C PHE A 246 3.35 6.10 -12.46
N HIS A 247 3.30 5.47 -13.63
CA HIS A 247 2.31 5.80 -14.66
C HIS A 247 0.90 5.54 -14.14
N GLU A 248 0.67 4.37 -13.49
CA GLU A 248 -0.63 4.02 -12.92
C GLU A 248 -1.06 4.98 -11.80
N LEU A 249 -0.13 5.47 -11.00
CA LEU A 249 -0.44 6.52 -10.03
C LEU A 249 -0.91 7.81 -10.73
N LEU A 250 -0.13 8.29 -11.69
CA LEU A 250 -0.36 9.59 -12.33
C LEU A 250 -1.57 9.61 -13.28
N ASN A 251 -2.00 8.45 -13.79
CA ASN A 251 -3.16 8.35 -14.67
C ASN A 251 -4.50 8.26 -13.90
N LYS A 252 -4.47 8.20 -12.56
CA LYS A 252 -5.67 8.14 -11.72
C LYS A 252 -6.32 9.50 -11.46
N LYS A 253 -5.82 10.57 -12.07
CA LYS A 253 -6.37 11.91 -11.82
C LYS A 253 -7.86 11.97 -12.15
N GLY A 254 -8.68 12.28 -11.12
CA GLY A 254 -10.13 12.36 -11.23
C GLY A 254 -10.84 11.00 -11.23
N ASP A 255 -10.09 9.89 -11.12
CA ASP A 255 -10.70 8.56 -11.08
C ASP A 255 -11.54 8.38 -9.81
N ARG A 256 -12.63 7.64 -9.96
CA ARG A 256 -13.52 7.29 -8.86
C ARG A 256 -13.02 6.08 -8.10
N PHE A 257 -13.04 6.20 -6.77
CA PHE A 257 -12.77 5.13 -5.81
C PHE A 257 -13.98 4.97 -4.89
N ASP A 258 -14.66 3.82 -5.01
CA ASP A 258 -15.80 3.50 -4.17
C ASP A 258 -15.35 2.62 -3.00
N PHE A 259 -15.63 3.07 -1.79
CA PHE A 259 -15.33 2.34 -0.55
C PHE A 259 -16.61 1.80 0.08
N ARG A 260 -16.56 0.56 0.53
CA ARG A 260 -17.57 -0.04 1.40
C ARG A 260 -16.91 -0.44 2.71
N ILE A 261 -17.35 0.20 3.79
CA ILE A 261 -16.75 0.08 5.10
C ILE A 261 -17.59 -0.89 5.92
N GLY A 262 -17.00 -2.03 6.28
CA GLY A 262 -17.64 -3.07 7.08
C GLY A 262 -17.72 -2.69 8.55
N ASN A 263 -18.34 -3.56 9.34
CA ASN A 263 -18.38 -3.42 10.79
C ASN A 263 -16.98 -3.68 11.38
N LEU A 264 -16.66 -2.98 12.46
CA LEU A 264 -15.42 -3.19 13.19
C LEU A 264 -15.43 -4.59 13.82
N ILE A 265 -14.40 -5.39 13.52
CA ILE A 265 -14.22 -6.76 13.99
C ILE A 265 -13.30 -6.70 15.22
N PRO A 266 -13.76 -7.05 16.42
CA PRO A 266 -12.90 -7.07 17.60
C PRO A 266 -11.83 -8.17 17.50
N ALA A 267 -10.70 -7.98 18.18
CA ALA A 267 -9.55 -8.89 18.05
C ALA A 267 -9.84 -10.33 18.50
N ASP A 268 -10.71 -10.49 19.50
CA ASP A 268 -11.16 -11.79 20.02
C ASP A 268 -12.06 -12.56 19.02
N ALA A 269 -12.77 -11.86 18.14
CA ALA A 269 -13.51 -12.50 17.05
C ALA A 269 -12.61 -13.09 15.95
N LEU A 270 -11.31 -12.82 15.99
CA LEU A 270 -10.32 -13.35 15.03
C LEU A 270 -9.58 -14.59 15.59
N ASP A 271 -10.12 -15.32 16.56
CA ASP A 271 -9.49 -16.51 17.14
C ASP A 271 -9.56 -17.74 16.21
N GLY A 272 -8.69 -18.72 16.41
CA GLY A 272 -8.60 -19.95 15.61
C GLY A 272 -7.31 -20.07 14.78
N ASP A 273 -7.29 -20.93 13.76
CA ASP A 273 -6.13 -21.08 12.86
C ASP A 273 -5.86 -19.77 12.09
N PRO A 274 -4.65 -19.22 12.16
CA PRO A 274 -4.35 -17.92 11.55
C PRO A 274 -4.63 -17.85 10.04
N MET A 275 -4.44 -18.97 9.32
CA MET A 275 -4.67 -18.97 7.87
C MET A 275 -6.15 -19.10 7.53
N GLU A 276 -6.92 -19.85 8.31
CA GLU A 276 -8.37 -19.96 8.14
C GLU A 276 -9.05 -18.60 8.42
N VAL A 277 -8.67 -17.94 9.52
CA VAL A 277 -9.17 -16.60 9.86
C VAL A 277 -8.77 -15.58 8.79
N THR A 278 -7.53 -15.67 8.27
CA THR A 278 -7.09 -14.79 7.17
C THR A 278 -7.94 -14.98 5.92
N ARG A 279 -8.24 -16.22 5.54
CA ARG A 279 -9.11 -16.52 4.39
C ARG A 279 -10.54 -16.03 4.61
N ALA A 280 -11.06 -16.15 5.85
CA ALA A 280 -12.37 -15.62 6.19
C ALA A 280 -12.40 -14.09 6.07
N LEU A 281 -11.38 -13.41 6.59
CA LEU A 281 -11.24 -11.95 6.52
C LEU A 281 -11.09 -11.47 5.06
N GLU A 282 -10.31 -12.19 4.25
CA GLU A 282 -10.17 -11.93 2.81
C GLU A 282 -11.53 -12.06 2.09
N ARG A 283 -12.21 -13.21 2.26
CA ARG A 283 -13.55 -13.42 1.65
C ARG A 283 -14.53 -12.35 2.06
N HIS A 284 -14.57 -12.01 3.34
CA HIS A 284 -15.44 -10.96 3.86
C HIS A 284 -15.14 -9.61 3.20
N THR A 285 -13.86 -9.20 3.22
CA THR A 285 -13.47 -7.87 2.70
C THR A 285 -13.59 -7.78 1.18
N VAL A 286 -13.16 -8.84 0.45
CA VAL A 286 -13.06 -8.80 -1.02
C VAL A 286 -14.41 -9.10 -1.67
N HIS A 287 -15.22 -9.98 -1.09
CA HIS A 287 -16.44 -10.47 -1.74
C HIS A 287 -17.72 -10.07 -1.00
N ALA A 288 -17.83 -10.31 0.31
CA ALA A 288 -19.05 -10.00 1.04
C ALA A 288 -19.30 -8.48 1.07
N LEU A 289 -18.31 -7.69 1.46
CA LEU A 289 -18.43 -6.22 1.47
C LEU A 289 -18.57 -5.63 0.06
N ALA A 290 -18.04 -6.28 -0.98
CA ALA A 290 -18.27 -5.84 -2.37
C ALA A 290 -19.75 -5.90 -2.76
N ALA A 291 -20.54 -6.75 -2.14
CA ALA A 291 -21.96 -6.87 -2.36
C ALA A 291 -22.78 -6.04 -1.38
N ASP A 292 -22.43 -6.08 -0.09
CA ASP A 292 -23.19 -5.46 0.99
C ASP A 292 -22.25 -4.97 2.12
N SER A 293 -22.26 -3.67 2.41
CA SER A 293 -21.48 -3.07 3.50
C SER A 293 -21.93 -3.56 4.89
N ASP A 294 -23.17 -4.03 5.03
CA ASP A 294 -23.73 -4.53 6.29
C ASP A 294 -23.48 -6.05 6.48
N ALA A 295 -22.80 -6.73 5.55
CA ALA A 295 -22.46 -8.14 5.67
C ALA A 295 -21.76 -8.41 7.03
N ALA A 296 -22.20 -9.47 7.73
CA ALA A 296 -21.57 -9.91 8.96
C ALA A 296 -20.26 -10.66 8.68
N PHE A 297 -19.26 -10.48 9.55
CA PHE A 297 -18.05 -11.27 9.49
C PHE A 297 -18.31 -12.67 10.07
N GLU A 298 -18.02 -13.71 9.28
CA GLU A 298 -18.17 -15.12 9.69
C GLU A 298 -16.86 -15.88 9.45
N LEU A 299 -16.39 -16.61 10.48
CA LEU A 299 -15.21 -17.47 10.38
C LEU A 299 -15.47 -18.72 9.54
N SER A 300 -16.64 -19.34 9.67
CA SER A 300 -17.02 -20.51 8.91
C SER A 300 -17.64 -20.12 7.57
N ALA A 301 -17.08 -20.60 6.46
CA ALA A 301 -17.80 -20.62 5.21
C ALA A 301 -18.94 -21.63 5.34
N ARG A 302 -20.15 -21.22 5.70
CA ARG A 302 -21.33 -21.95 5.26
C ARG A 302 -21.29 -21.88 3.74
N ALA A 303 -21.01 -23.04 3.11
CA ALA A 303 -21.18 -23.18 1.69
C ALA A 303 -22.62 -22.76 1.39
N VAL A 304 -22.79 -21.60 0.76
CA VAL A 304 -24.05 -21.29 0.09
C VAL A 304 -24.07 -22.24 -1.10
N VAL A 305 -24.64 -23.40 -0.86
CA VAL A 305 -25.09 -24.29 -1.94
C VAL A 305 -26.22 -23.52 -2.59
N ALA A 306 -25.90 -22.84 -3.69
CA ALA A 306 -26.91 -22.30 -4.59
C ALA A 306 -27.68 -23.48 -5.14
N GLY A 307 -28.96 -23.59 -4.75
CA GLY A 307 -29.94 -24.46 -5.36
C GLY A 307 -30.35 -23.94 -6.75
#